data_c2c3dcf54eba089f37c6a3fa65064859
#
_entry.id   c2c3dcf54eba089f37c6a3fa65064859
#
_cell.length_a   1.000
_cell.length_b   1.000
_cell.length_c   1.000
_cell.angle_alpha   90.00
_cell.angle_beta   90.00
_cell.angle_gamma   90.00
#
_symmetry.space_group_name_H-M   'P 1'
#
loop_
_entity.id
_entity.type
_entity.pdbx_description
1 polymer ?
#
loop_
_entity_poly.entity_id
_entity_poly.type
_entity_poly.pdbx_seq_one_letter_code
_entity_poly.pdbx_strand_id
1 'polypeptide(L)'
;MAKNPTPAQEAAPQRGQIGALLPMIEQVRRHPLLLTAALLSLVIASAATLAIPSGFKLVIDKGFGSGGTQDIARWFEYLMLIVVMLALASAARFYFFSLLGERVIADIRIAVQRHLLRQSPSFFEENRPSEIAARMTADATVIELIVGSTISVALRNLLTGIGGIGYLFTIAPKLTAYLLIGIPVVVLPIIVLGRRLRALSRDSQDGVASVGSMTAEILGAMRIVQAFGQEDREAQRF
;
A
#
# COMPACT_ATOMS: atom_id res chain seq x y z
N MET A 1 -8.17 -39.00 29.62
CA MET A 1 -8.97 -38.18 28.70
C MET A 1 -8.32 -36.79 28.62
N ALA A 2 -7.38 -36.60 27.71
CA ALA A 2 -6.71 -35.33 27.51
C ALA A 2 -7.50 -34.54 26.43
N LYS A 3 -7.98 -33.36 26.80
CA LYS A 3 -8.71 -32.45 25.93
C LYS A 3 -7.71 -31.86 24.92
N ASN A 4 -7.84 -32.26 23.64
CA ASN A 4 -7.09 -31.66 22.55
C ASN A 4 -7.34 -30.15 22.52
N PRO A 5 -6.32 -29.29 22.45
CA PRO A 5 -6.51 -27.88 22.23
C PRO A 5 -7.07 -27.70 20.81
N THR A 6 -8.23 -27.09 20.74
CA THR A 6 -8.88 -26.63 19.50
C THR A 6 -7.88 -25.74 18.74
N PRO A 7 -7.63 -25.96 17.42
CA PRO A 7 -6.78 -25.06 16.66
C PRO A 7 -7.35 -23.66 16.73
N ALA A 8 -6.48 -22.72 17.09
CA ALA A 8 -6.81 -21.30 17.17
C ALA A 8 -7.54 -20.90 15.89
N GLN A 9 -8.79 -20.47 16.04
CA GLN A 9 -9.55 -19.81 15.00
C GLN A 9 -8.71 -18.63 14.53
N GLU A 10 -8.07 -18.77 13.39
CA GLU A 10 -7.58 -17.62 12.63
C GLU A 10 -8.78 -16.72 12.41
N ALA A 11 -8.81 -15.64 13.18
CA ALA A 11 -9.82 -14.61 13.06
C ALA A 11 -9.79 -14.11 11.63
N ALA A 12 -10.84 -14.41 10.88
CA ALA A 12 -11.07 -13.87 9.53
C ALA A 12 -10.79 -12.36 9.57
N PRO A 13 -10.09 -11.79 8.58
CA PRO A 13 -9.75 -10.38 8.57
C PRO A 13 -11.06 -9.59 8.64
N GLN A 14 -11.34 -9.02 9.80
CA GLN A 14 -12.50 -8.16 10.00
C GLN A 14 -12.37 -7.01 9.02
N ARG A 15 -13.34 -6.90 8.12
CA ARG A 15 -13.50 -5.82 7.15
C ARG A 15 -13.22 -4.49 7.86
N GLY A 16 -12.24 -3.76 7.33
CA GLY A 16 -11.61 -2.59 7.88
C GLY A 16 -12.49 -1.70 8.74
N GLN A 17 -12.30 -1.76 10.03
CA GLN A 17 -12.78 -0.73 10.91
C GLN A 17 -11.86 0.48 10.71
N ILE A 18 -12.37 1.51 10.04
CA ILE A 18 -11.72 2.82 9.90
C ILE A 18 -11.28 3.34 11.29
N GLY A 19 -11.97 2.92 12.36
CA GLY A 19 -11.60 3.20 13.74
C GLY A 19 -10.21 2.68 14.16
N ALA A 20 -9.67 1.65 13.53
CA ALA A 20 -8.31 1.18 13.80
C ALA A 20 -7.22 2.15 13.30
N LEU A 21 -7.56 3.07 12.39
CA LEU A 21 -6.64 4.08 11.88
C LEU A 21 -6.64 5.38 12.72
N LEU A 22 -7.63 5.58 13.59
CA LEU A 22 -7.73 6.79 14.43
C LEU A 22 -6.49 7.03 15.31
N PRO A 23 -5.92 6.03 16.00
CA PRO A 23 -4.71 6.23 16.79
C PRO A 23 -3.51 6.65 15.93
N MET A 24 -3.43 6.18 14.69
CA MET A 24 -2.37 6.57 13.75
C MET A 24 -2.49 8.04 13.33
N ILE A 25 -3.71 8.51 13.05
CA ILE A 25 -3.98 9.90 12.69
C ILE A 25 -3.59 10.84 13.84
N GLU A 26 -3.85 10.43 15.08
CA GLU A 26 -3.47 11.21 16.26
C GLU A 26 -1.94 11.34 16.38
N GLN A 27 -1.19 10.26 16.13
CA GLN A 27 0.27 10.29 16.14
C GLN A 27 0.84 11.17 15.02
N VAL A 28 0.30 11.08 13.81
CA VAL A 28 0.66 11.94 12.67
C VAL A 28 0.47 13.44 13.02
N ARG A 29 -0.60 13.79 13.71
CA ARG A 29 -0.89 15.17 14.14
C ARG A 29 0.09 15.73 15.17
N ARG A 30 0.85 14.89 15.86
CA ARG A 30 1.91 15.31 16.80
C ARG A 30 3.12 15.92 16.10
N HIS A 31 3.29 15.67 14.80
CA HIS A 31 4.39 16.20 14.00
C HIS A 31 3.91 17.20 12.94
N PRO A 32 3.33 18.38 13.33
CA PRO A 32 2.66 19.29 12.41
C PRO A 32 3.62 19.88 11.35
N LEU A 33 4.87 20.17 11.71
CA LEU A 33 5.86 20.71 10.78
C LEU A 33 6.25 19.72 9.69
N LEU A 34 6.43 18.44 10.03
CA LEU A 34 6.71 17.39 9.05
C LEU A 34 5.51 17.13 8.16
N LEU A 35 4.30 17.13 8.74
CA LEU A 35 3.07 16.95 7.99
C LEU A 35 2.85 18.09 6.99
N THR A 36 3.02 19.35 7.41
CA THR A 36 2.88 20.49 6.50
C THR A 36 3.94 20.50 5.40
N ALA A 37 5.19 20.18 5.71
CA ALA A 37 6.26 20.06 4.72
C ALA A 37 5.99 18.93 3.71
N ALA A 38 5.51 17.77 4.19
CA ALA A 38 5.12 16.64 3.36
C ALA A 38 3.95 16.99 2.42
N LEU A 39 2.91 17.65 2.94
CA LEU A 39 1.76 18.05 2.15
C LEU A 39 2.11 19.17 1.15
N LEU A 40 2.92 20.14 1.54
CA LEU A 40 3.37 21.20 0.65
C LEU A 40 4.19 20.64 -0.52
N SER A 41 5.18 19.79 -0.22
CA SER A 41 5.99 19.14 -1.26
C SER A 41 5.13 18.23 -2.16
N LEU A 42 4.11 17.59 -1.62
CA LEU A 42 3.14 16.80 -2.37
C LEU A 42 2.35 17.65 -3.37
N VAL A 43 1.84 18.80 -2.92
CA VAL A 43 1.07 19.72 -3.78
C VAL A 43 1.97 20.28 -4.89
N ILE A 44 3.20 20.70 -4.56
CA ILE A 44 4.16 21.20 -5.54
C ILE A 44 4.52 20.12 -6.56
N ALA A 45 4.80 18.89 -6.12
CA ALA A 45 5.10 17.78 -7.02
C ALA A 45 3.91 17.45 -7.95
N SER A 46 2.68 17.46 -7.41
CA SER A 46 1.48 17.22 -8.22
C SER A 46 1.23 18.33 -9.23
N ALA A 47 1.39 19.59 -8.83
CA ALA A 47 1.27 20.75 -9.72
C ALA A 47 2.34 20.73 -10.82
N ALA A 48 3.59 20.43 -10.48
CA ALA A 48 4.67 20.28 -11.46
C ALA A 48 4.39 19.13 -12.45
N THR A 49 3.84 18.00 -11.99
CA THR A 49 3.42 16.90 -12.86
C THR A 49 2.37 17.35 -13.86
N LEU A 50 1.36 18.11 -13.42
CA LEU A 50 0.29 18.62 -14.27
C LEU A 50 0.76 19.75 -15.21
N ALA A 51 1.86 20.43 -14.87
CA ALA A 51 2.45 21.47 -15.71
C ALA A 51 3.23 20.91 -16.91
N ILE A 52 3.67 19.64 -16.86
CA ILE A 52 4.46 19.04 -17.97
C ILE A 52 3.72 19.07 -19.31
N PRO A 53 2.47 18.60 -19.45
CA PRO A 53 1.74 18.67 -20.71
C PRO A 53 1.58 20.10 -21.25
N SER A 54 1.37 21.08 -20.34
CA SER A 54 1.31 22.49 -20.70
C SER A 54 2.64 23.03 -21.20
N GLY A 55 3.74 22.61 -20.56
CA GLY A 55 5.09 22.95 -21.00
C GLY A 55 5.39 22.41 -22.41
N PHE A 56 5.04 21.15 -22.69
CA PHE A 56 5.17 20.58 -24.01
C PHE A 56 4.34 21.33 -25.06
N LYS A 57 3.09 21.66 -24.71
CA LYS A 57 2.22 22.45 -25.58
C LYS A 57 2.86 23.79 -25.94
N LEU A 58 3.42 24.51 -24.98
CA LEU A 58 4.10 25.78 -25.20
C LEU A 58 5.32 25.65 -26.10
N VAL A 59 6.13 24.60 -25.92
CA VAL A 59 7.27 24.30 -26.81
C VAL A 59 6.80 24.06 -28.25
N ILE A 60 5.74 23.30 -28.43
CA ILE A 60 5.20 22.97 -29.77
C ILE A 60 4.58 24.21 -30.41
N ASP A 61 3.66 24.88 -29.73
CA ASP A 61 2.85 25.96 -30.32
C ASP A 61 3.69 27.23 -30.57
N LYS A 62 4.59 27.57 -29.60
CA LYS A 62 5.38 28.81 -29.68
C LYS A 62 6.82 28.57 -30.10
N GLY A 63 7.41 27.41 -29.79
CA GLY A 63 8.77 27.10 -30.20
C GLY A 63 8.89 26.82 -31.69
N PHE A 64 7.97 26.03 -32.24
CA PHE A 64 7.97 25.67 -33.65
C PHE A 64 7.07 26.55 -34.55
N GLY A 65 6.13 27.30 -33.94
CA GLY A 65 5.18 28.13 -34.66
C GLY A 65 5.69 29.54 -35.06
N SER A 66 6.66 30.08 -34.33
CA SER A 66 7.17 31.47 -34.50
C SER A 66 8.52 31.62 -35.19
N GLY A 67 9.14 30.55 -35.65
CA GLY A 67 10.20 30.59 -36.69
C GLY A 67 11.62 30.96 -36.24
N GLY A 68 11.94 31.06 -34.94
CA GLY A 68 13.30 31.38 -34.47
C GLY A 68 13.90 30.29 -33.55
N THR A 69 15.15 29.89 -33.81
CA THR A 69 15.89 28.92 -32.94
C THR A 69 16.06 29.41 -31.50
N GLN A 70 16.07 30.74 -31.28
CA GLN A 70 16.18 31.35 -29.97
C GLN A 70 14.87 31.16 -29.14
N ASP A 71 13.71 31.18 -29.77
CA ASP A 71 12.43 30.96 -29.10
C ASP A 71 12.28 29.51 -28.65
N ILE A 72 12.75 28.56 -29.45
CA ILE A 72 12.76 27.13 -29.09
C ILE A 72 13.60 26.90 -27.82
N ALA A 73 14.83 27.46 -27.77
CA ALA A 73 15.72 27.32 -26.62
C ALA A 73 15.08 27.83 -25.32
N ARG A 74 14.43 29.00 -25.39
CA ARG A 74 13.76 29.62 -24.22
C ARG A 74 12.60 28.75 -23.69
N TRP A 75 11.76 28.22 -24.55
CA TRP A 75 10.65 27.34 -24.11
C TRP A 75 11.15 26.00 -23.60
N PHE A 76 12.27 25.52 -24.12
CA PHE A 76 12.92 24.32 -23.62
C PHE A 76 13.52 24.53 -22.22
N GLU A 77 14.09 25.72 -21.95
CA GLU A 77 14.55 26.09 -20.59
C GLU A 77 13.41 26.11 -19.58
N TYR A 78 12.23 26.66 -19.95
CA TYR A 78 11.04 26.59 -19.07
C TYR A 78 10.59 25.15 -18.80
N LEU A 79 10.59 24.29 -19.81
CA LEU A 79 10.25 22.88 -19.62
C LEU A 79 11.27 22.20 -18.69
N MET A 80 12.56 22.48 -18.88
CA MET A 80 13.62 21.95 -18.03
C MET A 80 13.43 22.42 -16.56
N LEU A 81 13.07 23.68 -16.34
CA LEU A 81 12.77 24.21 -15.02
C LEU A 81 11.61 23.43 -14.36
N ILE A 82 10.54 23.17 -15.10
CA ILE A 82 9.41 22.36 -14.60
C ILE A 82 9.88 20.95 -14.19
N VAL A 83 10.72 20.32 -15.01
CA VAL A 83 11.25 18.96 -14.74
C VAL A 83 12.16 18.97 -13.51
N VAL A 84 13.04 19.96 -13.36
CA VAL A 84 13.90 20.11 -12.18
C VAL A 84 13.04 20.34 -10.92
N MET A 85 12.04 21.22 -10.99
CA MET A 85 11.09 21.45 -9.90
C MET A 85 10.35 20.18 -9.51
N LEU A 86 9.92 19.38 -10.51
CA LEU A 86 9.26 18.11 -10.27
C LEU A 86 10.19 17.12 -9.55
N ALA A 87 11.46 17.03 -9.99
CA ALA A 87 12.44 16.15 -9.39
C ALA A 87 12.70 16.52 -7.92
N LEU A 88 12.96 17.80 -7.66
CA LEU A 88 13.19 18.32 -6.30
C LEU A 88 11.97 18.15 -5.40
N ALA A 89 10.79 18.51 -5.88
CA ALA A 89 9.54 18.37 -5.13
C ALA A 89 9.20 16.90 -4.85
N SER A 90 9.48 15.99 -5.81
CA SER A 90 9.27 14.55 -5.62
C SER A 90 10.25 13.96 -4.60
N ALA A 91 11.51 14.36 -4.64
CA ALA A 91 12.52 13.97 -3.65
C ALA A 91 12.15 14.47 -2.25
N ALA A 92 11.79 15.77 -2.13
CA ALA A 92 11.36 16.37 -0.88
C ALA A 92 10.10 15.66 -0.32
N ARG A 93 9.10 15.40 -1.17
CA ARG A 93 7.90 14.64 -0.79
C ARG A 93 8.27 13.27 -0.22
N PHE A 94 9.09 12.50 -0.94
CA PHE A 94 9.53 11.18 -0.48
C PHE A 94 10.23 11.27 0.87
N TYR A 95 11.17 12.19 1.02
CA TYR A 95 11.92 12.40 2.26
C TYR A 95 11.01 12.74 3.45
N PHE A 96 10.13 13.72 3.30
CA PHE A 96 9.26 14.15 4.40
C PHE A 96 8.22 13.10 4.78
N PHE A 97 7.64 12.36 3.82
CA PHE A 97 6.71 11.27 4.13
C PHE A 97 7.43 10.08 4.78
N SER A 98 8.62 9.71 4.33
CA SER A 98 9.41 8.65 4.97
C SER A 98 9.78 9.04 6.41
N LEU A 99 10.29 10.25 6.60
CA LEU A 99 10.64 10.75 7.93
C LEU A 99 9.41 10.82 8.87
N LEU A 100 8.26 11.22 8.34
CA LEU A 100 7.01 11.22 9.10
C LEU A 100 6.61 9.78 9.49
N GLY A 101 6.71 8.82 8.59
CA GLY A 101 6.46 7.40 8.84
C GLY A 101 7.35 6.87 9.98
N GLU A 102 8.65 7.11 9.90
CA GLU A 102 9.62 6.69 10.94
C GLU A 102 9.31 7.31 12.31
N ARG A 103 8.95 8.61 12.36
CA ARG A 103 8.58 9.29 13.61
C ARG A 103 7.32 8.71 14.22
N VAL A 104 6.29 8.49 13.42
CA VAL A 104 5.03 7.88 13.86
C VAL A 104 5.27 6.47 14.42
N ILE A 105 6.10 5.67 13.76
CA ILE A 105 6.46 4.33 14.24
C ILE A 105 7.23 4.38 15.54
N ALA A 106 8.20 5.27 15.66
CA ALA A 106 8.95 5.44 16.92
C ALA A 106 8.00 5.77 18.08
N ASP A 107 7.06 6.69 17.87
CA ASP A 107 6.07 7.07 18.88
C ASP A 107 5.15 5.90 19.26
N ILE A 108 4.70 5.12 18.27
CA ILE A 108 3.86 3.93 18.51
C ILE A 108 4.64 2.89 19.30
N ARG A 109 5.90 2.58 18.92
CA ARG A 109 6.76 1.63 19.65
C ARG A 109 6.96 2.05 21.10
N ILE A 110 7.24 3.33 21.35
CA ILE A 110 7.38 3.87 22.70
C ILE A 110 6.07 3.74 23.49
N ALA A 111 4.93 4.03 22.87
CA ALA A 111 3.63 3.92 23.51
C ALA A 111 3.28 2.47 23.87
N VAL A 112 3.51 1.52 22.97
CA VAL A 112 3.31 0.08 23.19
C VAL A 112 4.24 -0.43 24.28
N GLN A 113 5.54 -0.10 24.22
CA GLN A 113 6.52 -0.51 25.22
C GLN A 113 6.12 0.01 26.63
N ARG A 114 5.70 1.27 26.71
CA ARG A 114 5.22 1.84 27.98
C ARG A 114 3.98 1.13 28.52
N HIS A 115 3.09 0.71 27.63
CA HIS A 115 1.90 -0.05 27.99
C HIS A 115 2.27 -1.46 28.49
N LEU A 116 3.16 -2.16 27.79
CA LEU A 116 3.64 -3.50 28.16
C LEU A 116 4.32 -3.49 29.55
N LEU A 117 5.13 -2.47 29.86
CA LEU A 117 5.80 -2.35 31.16
C LEU A 117 4.82 -2.16 32.33
N ARG A 118 3.56 -1.87 32.07
CA ARG A 118 2.50 -1.72 33.10
C ARG A 118 1.59 -2.93 33.20
N GLN A 119 1.81 -3.98 32.39
CA GLN A 119 1.03 -5.20 32.44
C GLN A 119 1.39 -6.05 33.65
N SER A 120 0.45 -6.87 34.10
CA SER A 120 0.66 -7.82 35.18
C SER A 120 1.60 -8.96 34.76
N PRO A 121 2.31 -9.59 35.70
CA PRO A 121 3.12 -10.79 35.42
C PRO A 121 2.33 -11.89 34.72
N SER A 122 1.06 -12.11 35.09
CA SER A 122 0.18 -13.11 34.52
C SER A 122 -0.05 -12.92 33.01
N PHE A 123 -0.04 -11.67 32.49
CA PHE A 123 -0.10 -11.40 31.09
C PHE A 123 1.06 -12.05 30.32
N PHE A 124 2.27 -12.04 30.89
CA PHE A 124 3.47 -12.61 30.27
C PHE A 124 3.57 -14.13 30.41
N GLU A 125 2.81 -14.73 31.35
CA GLU A 125 2.65 -16.18 31.45
C GLU A 125 1.74 -16.73 30.34
N GLU A 126 0.70 -15.98 29.98
CA GLU A 126 -0.21 -16.34 28.88
C GLU A 126 0.34 -15.98 27.49
N ASN A 127 1.10 -14.89 27.39
CA ASN A 127 1.63 -14.36 26.14
C ASN A 127 3.15 -14.42 26.11
N ARG A 128 3.72 -15.20 25.22
CA ARG A 128 5.18 -15.36 25.10
C ARG A 128 5.85 -14.03 24.75
N PRO A 129 6.84 -13.55 25.54
CA PRO A 129 7.54 -12.29 25.24
C PRO A 129 8.19 -12.24 23.84
N SER A 130 8.68 -13.38 23.35
CA SER A 130 9.24 -13.50 22.00
C SER A 130 8.22 -13.26 20.89
N GLU A 131 6.96 -13.69 21.08
CA GLU A 131 5.88 -13.46 20.13
C GLU A 131 5.47 -11.99 20.12
N ILE A 132 5.37 -11.36 21.28
CA ILE A 132 5.08 -9.92 21.42
C ILE A 132 6.18 -9.11 20.70
N ALA A 133 7.45 -9.44 20.91
CA ALA A 133 8.57 -8.76 20.28
C ALA A 133 8.57 -8.94 18.74
N ALA A 134 8.27 -10.15 18.26
CA ALA A 134 8.15 -10.42 16.83
C ALA A 134 7.00 -9.61 16.19
N ARG A 135 5.83 -9.57 16.82
CA ARG A 135 4.68 -8.75 16.36
C ARG A 135 5.00 -7.26 16.36
N MET A 136 5.62 -6.74 17.43
CA MET A 136 6.05 -5.35 17.50
C MET A 136 6.98 -4.96 16.36
N THR A 137 7.80 -5.88 15.86
CA THR A 137 8.71 -5.61 14.75
C THR A 137 7.98 -5.73 13.41
N ALA A 138 7.27 -6.82 13.18
CA ALA A 138 6.60 -7.09 11.91
C ALA A 138 5.46 -6.09 11.63
N ASP A 139 4.57 -5.87 12.60
CA ASP A 139 3.42 -4.97 12.43
C ASP A 139 3.88 -3.51 12.29
N ALA A 140 4.93 -3.12 13.03
CA ALA A 140 5.50 -1.78 12.93
C ALA A 140 6.03 -1.49 11.51
N THR A 141 6.70 -2.44 10.87
CA THR A 141 7.20 -2.29 9.50
C THR A 141 6.04 -2.10 8.49
N VAL A 142 4.93 -2.81 8.69
CA VAL A 142 3.73 -2.63 7.84
C VAL A 142 3.14 -1.23 8.02
N ILE A 143 3.03 -0.74 9.25
CA ILE A 143 2.52 0.61 9.53
C ILE A 143 3.45 1.69 8.92
N GLU A 144 4.77 1.52 9.05
CA GLU A 144 5.78 2.41 8.45
C GLU A 144 5.60 2.49 6.93
N LEU A 145 5.45 1.36 6.25
CA LEU A 145 5.20 1.30 4.81
C LEU A 145 3.90 2.01 4.44
N ILE A 146 2.84 1.83 5.22
CA ILE A 146 1.54 2.47 4.96
C ILE A 146 1.66 3.99 5.11
N VAL A 147 2.21 4.48 6.21
CA VAL A 147 2.31 5.92 6.52
C VAL A 147 3.34 6.60 5.63
N GLY A 148 4.53 6.01 5.49
CA GLY A 148 5.66 6.62 4.78
C GLY A 148 5.50 6.61 3.25
N SER A 149 4.97 5.53 2.66
CA SER A 149 4.91 5.40 1.21
C SER A 149 3.49 5.29 0.66
N THR A 150 2.67 4.38 1.16
CA THR A 150 1.37 4.07 0.55
C THR A 150 0.42 5.27 0.58
N ILE A 151 0.31 5.96 1.71
CA ILE A 151 -0.53 7.17 1.85
C ILE A 151 0.00 8.27 0.94
N SER A 152 1.31 8.49 0.88
CA SER A 152 1.95 9.49 0.03
C SER A 152 1.63 9.27 -1.45
N VAL A 153 1.73 8.02 -1.93
CA VAL A 153 1.43 7.65 -3.33
C VAL A 153 -0.07 7.79 -3.61
N ALA A 154 -0.93 7.31 -2.70
CA ALA A 154 -2.37 7.43 -2.85
C ALA A 154 -2.83 8.90 -2.93
N LEU A 155 -2.30 9.75 -2.04
CA LEU A 155 -2.62 11.18 -2.00
C LEU A 155 -2.13 11.90 -3.27
N ARG A 156 -0.92 11.57 -3.73
CA ARG A 156 -0.38 12.11 -5.00
C ARG A 156 -1.27 11.72 -6.17
N ASN A 157 -1.64 10.45 -6.28
CA ASN A 157 -2.47 9.97 -7.38
C ASN A 157 -3.86 10.62 -7.34
N LEU A 158 -4.44 10.80 -6.15
CA LEU A 158 -5.71 11.49 -5.97
C LEU A 158 -5.62 12.96 -6.41
N LEU A 159 -4.63 13.70 -5.93
CA LEU A 159 -4.43 15.12 -6.30
C LEU A 159 -4.14 15.28 -7.79
N THR A 160 -3.26 14.46 -8.33
CA THR A 160 -2.92 14.49 -9.76
C THR A 160 -4.12 14.06 -10.61
N GLY A 161 -4.90 13.08 -10.17
CA GLY A 161 -6.12 12.64 -10.86
C GLY A 161 -7.20 13.72 -10.89
N ILE A 162 -7.53 14.30 -9.73
CA ILE A 162 -8.53 15.39 -9.63
C ILE A 162 -8.04 16.61 -10.40
N GLY A 163 -6.79 17.02 -10.20
CA GLY A 163 -6.18 18.14 -10.89
C GLY A 163 -6.11 17.93 -12.41
N GLY A 164 -5.76 16.71 -12.84
CA GLY A 164 -5.73 16.34 -14.25
C GLY A 164 -7.11 16.39 -14.91
N ILE A 165 -8.12 15.84 -14.26
CA ILE A 165 -9.52 15.94 -14.75
C ILE A 165 -9.95 17.41 -14.82
N GLY A 166 -9.69 18.21 -13.77
CA GLY A 166 -10.00 19.63 -13.76
C GLY A 166 -9.29 20.37 -14.91
N TYR A 167 -8.01 20.11 -15.10
CA TYR A 167 -7.23 20.70 -16.20
C TYR A 167 -7.75 20.30 -17.58
N LEU A 168 -8.04 19.02 -17.80
CA LEU A 168 -8.63 18.55 -19.07
C LEU A 168 -10.01 19.17 -19.33
N PHE A 169 -10.79 19.42 -18.29
CA PHE A 169 -12.10 20.08 -18.41
C PHE A 169 -11.99 21.51 -18.94
N THR A 170 -10.90 22.24 -18.59
CA THR A 170 -10.65 23.59 -19.10
C THR A 170 -10.22 23.61 -20.57
N ILE A 171 -9.55 22.55 -21.05
CA ILE A 171 -9.02 22.48 -22.43
C ILE A 171 -10.04 21.88 -23.39
N ALA A 172 -10.67 20.76 -23.00
CA ALA A 172 -11.54 19.99 -23.88
C ALA A 172 -12.70 19.34 -23.11
N PRO A 173 -13.73 20.11 -22.72
CA PRO A 173 -14.79 19.62 -21.83
C PRO A 173 -15.56 18.43 -22.42
N LYS A 174 -15.82 18.41 -23.74
CA LYS A 174 -16.53 17.31 -24.39
C LYS A 174 -15.72 16.00 -24.35
N LEU A 175 -14.42 16.06 -24.66
CA LEU A 175 -13.54 14.90 -24.62
C LEU A 175 -13.37 14.37 -23.18
N THR A 176 -13.28 15.27 -22.21
CA THR A 176 -13.18 14.89 -20.79
C THR A 176 -14.45 14.19 -20.32
N ALA A 177 -15.63 14.64 -20.75
CA ALA A 177 -16.89 13.96 -20.44
C ALA A 177 -16.93 12.53 -21.01
N TYR A 178 -16.52 12.33 -22.26
CA TYR A 178 -16.42 10.98 -22.85
C TYR A 178 -15.41 10.10 -22.10
N LEU A 179 -14.26 10.65 -21.70
CA LEU A 179 -13.26 9.93 -20.91
C LEU A 179 -13.81 9.51 -19.55
N LEU A 180 -14.54 10.38 -18.85
CA LEU A 180 -15.15 10.07 -17.56
C LEU A 180 -16.21 8.96 -17.68
N ILE A 181 -16.95 8.88 -18.77
CA ILE A 181 -17.89 7.78 -19.05
C ILE A 181 -17.11 6.49 -19.39
N GLY A 182 -15.99 6.60 -20.11
CA GLY A 182 -15.14 5.47 -20.48
C GLY A 182 -14.44 4.80 -19.29
N ILE A 183 -14.04 5.56 -18.27
CA ILE A 183 -13.34 5.03 -17.10
C ILE A 183 -14.12 3.91 -16.40
N PRO A 184 -15.39 4.05 -16.02
CA PRO A 184 -16.18 2.97 -15.42
C PRO A 184 -16.27 1.73 -16.30
N VAL A 185 -16.40 1.90 -17.62
CA VAL A 185 -16.48 0.78 -18.59
C VAL A 185 -15.22 -0.10 -18.54
N VAL A 186 -14.05 0.50 -18.32
CA VAL A 186 -12.80 -0.24 -18.18
C VAL A 186 -12.60 -0.76 -16.76
N VAL A 187 -12.90 0.06 -15.74
CA VAL A 187 -12.63 -0.26 -14.35
C VAL A 187 -13.57 -1.35 -13.80
N LEU A 188 -14.85 -1.34 -14.18
CA LEU A 188 -15.81 -2.34 -13.69
C LEU A 188 -15.41 -3.79 -14.03
N PRO A 189 -15.05 -4.14 -15.27
CA PRO A 189 -14.55 -5.47 -15.59
C PRO A 189 -13.31 -5.86 -14.76
N ILE A 190 -12.36 -4.93 -14.57
CA ILE A 190 -11.15 -5.17 -13.77
C ILE A 190 -11.51 -5.51 -12.31
N ILE A 191 -12.45 -4.77 -11.71
CA ILE A 191 -12.92 -5.04 -10.35
C ILE A 191 -13.62 -6.41 -10.27
N VAL A 192 -14.48 -6.74 -11.23
CA VAL A 192 -15.21 -8.01 -11.26
C VAL A 192 -14.26 -9.19 -11.42
N LEU A 193 -13.34 -9.11 -12.40
CA LEU A 193 -12.31 -10.15 -12.59
C LEU A 193 -11.41 -10.27 -11.35
N GLY A 194 -10.97 -9.18 -10.77
CA GLY A 194 -10.13 -9.18 -9.57
C GLY A 194 -10.81 -9.83 -8.36
N ARG A 195 -12.14 -9.68 -8.23
CA ARG A 195 -12.92 -10.39 -7.20
C ARG A 195 -12.99 -11.89 -7.46
N ARG A 196 -13.23 -12.29 -8.70
CA ARG A 196 -13.25 -13.71 -9.10
C ARG A 196 -11.90 -14.38 -8.91
N LEU A 197 -10.82 -13.71 -9.35
CA LEU A 197 -9.45 -14.22 -9.18
C LEU A 197 -9.09 -14.40 -7.71
N ARG A 198 -9.49 -13.46 -6.84
CA ARG A 198 -9.28 -13.58 -5.39
C ARG A 198 -10.04 -14.75 -4.76
N ALA A 199 -11.27 -15.01 -5.17
CA ALA A 199 -12.01 -16.17 -4.72
C ALA A 199 -11.33 -17.47 -5.15
N LEU A 200 -10.97 -17.59 -6.43
CA LEU A 200 -10.29 -18.77 -6.98
C LEU A 200 -8.92 -19.01 -6.35
N SER A 201 -8.18 -17.93 -6.05
CA SER A 201 -6.89 -18.01 -5.36
C SER A 201 -7.02 -18.53 -3.93
N ARG A 202 -8.09 -18.18 -3.21
CA ARG A 202 -8.37 -18.73 -1.88
C ARG A 202 -8.68 -20.22 -1.96
N ASP A 203 -9.56 -20.62 -2.86
CA ASP A 203 -9.89 -22.04 -3.05
C ASP A 203 -8.66 -22.87 -3.41
N SER A 204 -7.76 -22.30 -4.24
CA SER A 204 -6.46 -22.93 -4.55
C SER A 204 -5.53 -23.03 -3.35
N GLN A 205 -5.46 -21.96 -2.51
CA GLN A 205 -4.64 -21.98 -1.28
C GLN A 205 -5.16 -22.99 -0.27
N ASP A 206 -6.48 -23.08 -0.10
CA ASP A 206 -7.14 -24.05 0.78
C ASP A 206 -6.87 -25.49 0.28
N GLY A 207 -6.87 -25.71 -1.05
CA GLY A 207 -6.48 -26.99 -1.65
C GLY A 207 -5.03 -27.35 -1.35
N VAL A 208 -4.09 -26.42 -1.53
CA VAL A 208 -2.67 -26.66 -1.21
C VAL A 208 -2.46 -26.90 0.28
N ALA A 209 -3.14 -26.16 1.16
CA ALA A 209 -3.08 -26.38 2.61
C ALA A 209 -3.62 -27.77 2.99
N SER A 210 -4.71 -28.22 2.37
CA SER A 210 -5.29 -29.56 2.55
C SER A 210 -4.31 -30.66 2.16
N VAL A 211 -3.69 -30.54 0.99
CA VAL A 211 -2.64 -31.49 0.53
C VAL A 211 -1.45 -31.50 1.48
N GLY A 212 -1.01 -30.32 1.95
CA GLY A 212 0.09 -30.21 2.91
C GLY A 212 -0.21 -30.89 4.24
N SER A 213 -1.43 -30.70 4.77
CA SER A 213 -1.88 -31.33 6.04
C SER A 213 -1.98 -32.85 5.91
N MET A 214 -2.53 -33.34 4.79
CA MET A 214 -2.63 -34.76 4.50
C MET A 214 -1.26 -35.42 4.37
N THR A 215 -0.31 -34.75 3.67
CA THR A 215 1.07 -35.23 3.58
C THR A 215 1.73 -35.31 4.96
N ALA A 216 1.56 -34.28 5.80
CA ALA A 216 2.10 -34.29 7.16
C ALA A 216 1.49 -35.39 8.04
N GLU A 217 0.18 -35.67 7.90
CA GLU A 217 -0.52 -36.74 8.59
C GLU A 217 0.05 -38.13 8.19
N ILE A 218 0.17 -38.40 6.87
CA ILE A 218 0.68 -39.66 6.35
C ILE A 218 2.15 -39.88 6.78
N LEU A 219 3.00 -38.85 6.62
CA LEU A 219 4.39 -38.94 7.04
C LEU A 219 4.56 -39.10 8.55
N GLY A 220 3.71 -38.44 9.35
CA GLY A 220 3.69 -38.62 10.80
C GLY A 220 3.26 -40.03 11.25
N ALA A 221 2.41 -40.68 10.48
CA ALA A 221 1.93 -42.05 10.72
C ALA A 221 2.68 -43.11 9.92
N MET A 222 3.80 -42.80 9.29
CA MET A 222 4.50 -43.67 8.32
C MET A 222 4.80 -45.09 8.86
N ARG A 223 5.18 -45.20 10.14
CA ARG A 223 5.41 -46.50 10.78
C ARG A 223 4.15 -47.37 10.78
N ILE A 224 2.98 -46.79 10.94
CA ILE A 224 1.70 -47.47 10.97
C ILE A 224 1.33 -47.89 9.54
N VAL A 225 1.48 -46.98 8.59
CA VAL A 225 1.20 -47.26 7.15
C VAL A 225 2.04 -48.44 6.67
N GLN A 226 3.34 -48.45 6.95
CA GLN A 226 4.24 -49.52 6.59
C GLN A 226 3.98 -50.84 7.35
N ALA A 227 3.66 -50.77 8.64
CA ALA A 227 3.33 -51.95 9.44
C ALA A 227 2.08 -52.70 8.95
N PHE A 228 1.15 -52.00 8.32
CA PHE A 228 -0.09 -52.54 7.78
C PHE A 228 -0.07 -52.72 6.26
N GLY A 229 1.02 -52.37 5.56
CA GLY A 229 1.16 -52.50 4.10
C GLY A 229 0.12 -51.69 3.34
N GLN A 230 -0.19 -50.48 3.79
CA GLN A 230 -1.26 -49.62 3.22
C GLN A 230 -0.69 -48.51 2.32
N GLU A 231 0.55 -48.61 1.85
CA GLU A 231 1.24 -47.56 1.07
C GLU A 231 0.46 -47.23 -0.21
N ASP A 232 0.00 -48.23 -0.95
CA ASP A 232 -0.72 -48.04 -2.21
C ASP A 232 -2.09 -47.39 -1.98
N ARG A 233 -2.72 -47.66 -0.86
CA ARG A 233 -4.01 -47.10 -0.50
C ARG A 233 -3.89 -45.62 -0.12
N GLU A 234 -2.87 -45.27 0.64
CA GLU A 234 -2.60 -43.89 0.98
C GLU A 234 -2.12 -43.07 -0.23
N ALA A 235 -1.37 -43.67 -1.16
CA ALA A 235 -1.01 -43.06 -2.43
C ALA A 235 -2.23 -42.76 -3.34
N GLN A 236 -3.25 -43.64 -3.32
CA GLN A 236 -4.48 -43.39 -4.07
C GLN A 236 -5.41 -42.35 -3.42
N ARG A 237 -5.27 -42.13 -2.12
CA ARG A 237 -6.03 -41.09 -1.37
C ARG A 237 -5.48 -39.69 -1.59
N PHE A 238 -4.20 -39.57 -1.94
CA PHE A 238 -3.52 -38.32 -2.26
C PHE A 238 -3.90 -37.78 -3.65
#